data_1e1c7e5bdcf63a72b5f82e630d79197b
#
_entry.id   1e1c7e5bdcf63a72b5f82e630d79197b
#
_cell.length_a   1.000
_cell.length_b   1.000
_cell.length_c   1.000
_cell.angle_alpha   90.00
_cell.angle_beta   90.00
_cell.angle_gamma   90.00
#
_symmetry.space_group_name_H-M   'P 1'
#
loop_
_entity.id
_entity.type
_entity.pdbx_description
1 polymer ?
#
loop_
_entity_poly.entity_id
_entity_poly.type
_entity_poly.pdbx_seq_one_letter_code
_entity_poly.pdbx_strand_id
1 'polypeptide(L)'
;MTAGGTGGRSRRGWAALGVGAAIALGVLAPPAAADPAVPASGTLTWSITPGTEAGIAAHGTAASAGRRDTTTIREFTPKRLEAPVNTVAVDVDATVPEGTEAALDVRGLRADGMWTEWTEAVPGAPAVLAESSATVQARLVVAGERAAEVRRVDVTAWNAPGAAATPRILAAQTYRVFATREGLVGGTTANGHVIKPRDHFVALPSRRGLANRNSGNYTVQVCTSTNSRCEWAPVWDVGPWNTKDDYWNANREMWKDLPRGKPQAQAAYQDGYNGGKDQFGRRVANPAGIDLADGTFWDGLKLSDNAWVNVTYEWTGSGPWGTIATATDPLNVRSGPRASAAQVGLAARHAQVRIECQVTGDSVSGTQGTSNLWYRLASGKYVARAYVKVGVAPGNC
;
A
#
# COMPACT_ATOMS: atom_id res chain seq x y z
N MET A 1 33.47 -75.07 -8.60
CA MET A 1 32.55 -76.21 -8.79
C MET A 1 31.33 -75.53 -9.46
N THR A 2 31.28 -75.55 -10.78
CA THR A 2 30.47 -76.41 -11.67
C THR A 2 28.99 -76.28 -11.40
N ALA A 3 28.11 -76.01 -12.27
CA ALA A 3 27.88 -76.06 -13.70
C ALA A 3 26.41 -75.53 -13.82
N GLY A 4 25.87 -74.90 -14.80
CA GLY A 4 25.78 -75.28 -16.18
C GLY A 4 24.38 -75.71 -16.57
N GLY A 5 23.77 -75.15 -17.60
CA GLY A 5 22.58 -75.71 -18.22
C GLY A 5 21.66 -74.62 -18.84
N THR A 6 21.80 -74.30 -19.95
CA THR A 6 21.41 -74.45 -21.37
C THR A 6 20.00 -74.90 -21.67
N GLY A 7 19.35 -74.22 -22.56
CA GLY A 7 18.33 -74.65 -23.51
C GLY A 7 16.93 -74.09 -23.23
N GLY A 8 16.21 -73.60 -24.17
CA GLY A 8 16.06 -73.83 -25.54
C GLY A 8 14.91 -72.95 -26.14
N ARG A 9 15.02 -72.69 -27.39
CA ARG A 9 14.12 -71.94 -28.26
C ARG A 9 12.71 -72.54 -28.39
N SER A 10 11.66 -71.71 -28.52
CA SER A 10 10.73 -71.89 -29.63
C SER A 10 9.95 -70.58 -29.93
N ARG A 11 10.01 -70.26 -31.20
CA ARG A 11 9.17 -69.21 -31.86
C ARG A 11 7.76 -69.80 -32.09
N ARG A 12 6.75 -69.00 -31.79
CA ARG A 12 5.51 -69.00 -32.61
C ARG A 12 4.90 -67.59 -32.54
N GLY A 13 4.78 -66.94 -33.71
CA GLY A 13 4.11 -65.67 -33.90
C GLY A 13 2.58 -65.85 -33.89
N TRP A 14 1.94 -64.86 -33.42
CA TRP A 14 0.56 -64.57 -33.74
C TRP A 14 0.44 -63.07 -33.97
N ALA A 15 0.05 -62.71 -35.18
CA ALA A 15 -0.37 -61.36 -35.55
C ALA A 15 -1.73 -61.11 -34.95
N ALA A 16 -1.85 -60.05 -34.13
CA ALA A 16 -3.13 -59.52 -33.74
C ALA A 16 -3.20 -58.06 -34.22
N LEU A 17 -4.10 -57.84 -35.17
CA LEU A 17 -4.55 -56.53 -35.63
C LEU A 17 -5.19 -55.79 -34.45
N GLY A 18 -4.53 -54.80 -33.87
CA GLY A 18 -5.12 -53.89 -32.91
C GLY A 18 -5.55 -52.61 -33.64
N VAL A 19 -6.85 -52.43 -33.78
CA VAL A 19 -7.44 -51.15 -34.20
C VAL A 19 -7.23 -50.17 -33.06
N GLY A 20 -6.27 -49.27 -33.18
CA GLY A 20 -6.06 -48.17 -32.24
C GLY A 20 -7.09 -47.08 -32.47
N ALA A 21 -8.10 -47.01 -31.63
CA ALA A 21 -8.96 -45.83 -31.51
C ALA A 21 -8.15 -44.72 -30.81
N ALA A 22 -7.71 -43.74 -31.57
CA ALA A 22 -7.15 -42.49 -31.04
C ALA A 22 -8.30 -41.69 -30.38
N ILE A 23 -8.39 -41.74 -29.07
CA ILE A 23 -9.24 -40.84 -28.30
C ILE A 23 -8.52 -39.50 -28.32
N ALA A 24 -8.95 -38.55 -29.16
CA ALA A 24 -8.59 -37.15 -29.09
C ALA A 24 -9.21 -36.57 -27.80
N LEU A 25 -8.42 -36.45 -26.76
CA LEU A 25 -8.76 -35.61 -25.62
C LEU A 25 -8.75 -34.16 -26.10
N GLY A 26 -9.92 -33.67 -26.47
CA GLY A 26 -10.15 -32.25 -26.68
C GLY A 26 -9.94 -31.53 -25.34
N VAL A 27 -8.85 -30.82 -25.21
CA VAL A 27 -8.67 -29.83 -24.15
C VAL A 27 -9.71 -28.74 -24.42
N LEU A 28 -10.85 -28.81 -23.73
CA LEU A 28 -11.78 -27.69 -23.67
C LEU A 28 -11.03 -26.55 -22.98
N ALA A 29 -10.65 -25.53 -23.74
CA ALA A 29 -10.23 -24.26 -23.17
C ALA A 29 -11.34 -23.77 -22.22
N PRO A 30 -11.02 -23.30 -21.02
CA PRO A 30 -12.03 -22.69 -20.17
C PRO A 30 -12.70 -21.55 -20.95
N PRO A 31 -14.03 -21.36 -20.83
CA PRO A 31 -14.69 -20.23 -21.46
C PRO A 31 -13.97 -18.96 -21.03
N ALA A 32 -13.60 -18.11 -21.98
CA ALA A 32 -13.10 -16.77 -21.70
C ALA A 32 -14.09 -16.12 -20.72
N ALA A 33 -13.59 -15.65 -19.58
CA ALA A 33 -14.41 -14.88 -18.66
C ALA A 33 -15.00 -13.72 -19.47
N ALA A 34 -16.33 -13.65 -19.53
CA ALA A 34 -16.98 -12.54 -20.22
C ALA A 34 -16.51 -11.26 -19.53
N ASP A 35 -16.03 -10.28 -20.31
CA ASP A 35 -15.74 -8.95 -19.81
C ASP A 35 -16.95 -8.45 -19.02
N PRO A 36 -16.75 -7.90 -17.82
CA PRO A 36 -17.85 -7.36 -17.03
C PRO A 36 -18.53 -6.28 -17.89
N ALA A 37 -19.79 -6.53 -18.28
CA ALA A 37 -20.53 -5.65 -19.16
C ALA A 37 -20.59 -4.24 -18.56
N VAL A 38 -19.96 -3.27 -19.21
CA VAL A 38 -20.04 -1.86 -18.85
C VAL A 38 -21.49 -1.39 -19.05
N PRO A 39 -22.18 -0.85 -18.04
CA PRO A 39 -23.55 -0.40 -18.22
C PRO A 39 -23.59 0.76 -19.22
N ALA A 40 -24.51 0.71 -20.17
CA ALA A 40 -24.62 1.67 -21.28
C ALA A 40 -25.03 3.10 -20.84
N SER A 41 -25.53 3.28 -19.62
CA SER A 41 -25.94 4.59 -19.06
C SER A 41 -25.13 4.95 -17.82
N GLY A 42 -24.63 6.19 -17.77
CA GLY A 42 -23.85 6.70 -16.65
C GLY A 42 -22.36 6.30 -16.66
N THR A 43 -21.84 5.84 -17.78
CA THR A 43 -20.44 5.51 -18.00
C THR A 43 -19.68 6.78 -18.39
N LEU A 44 -18.56 7.05 -17.71
CA LEU A 44 -17.66 8.15 -17.99
C LEU A 44 -16.36 7.61 -18.57
N THR A 45 -15.89 8.22 -19.66
CA THR A 45 -14.66 7.82 -20.33
C THR A 45 -13.70 9.00 -20.49
N TRP A 46 -12.40 8.75 -20.31
CA TRP A 46 -11.35 9.71 -20.65
C TRP A 46 -10.06 8.99 -20.96
N SER A 47 -9.14 9.67 -21.66
CA SER A 47 -7.83 9.12 -21.98
C SER A 47 -6.75 9.88 -21.24
N ILE A 48 -5.68 9.17 -20.86
CA ILE A 48 -4.46 9.68 -20.28
C ILE A 48 -3.32 9.40 -21.27
N THR A 49 -2.58 10.45 -21.65
CA THR A 49 -1.37 10.32 -22.45
C THR A 49 -0.16 10.64 -21.58
N PRO A 50 0.58 9.64 -21.10
CA PRO A 50 1.63 9.85 -20.08
C PRO A 50 2.74 10.83 -20.46
N GLY A 51 2.94 11.07 -21.75
CA GLY A 51 3.93 12.03 -22.25
C GLY A 51 3.49 13.49 -22.21
N THR A 52 2.20 13.80 -22.22
CA THR A 52 1.63 15.14 -22.39
C THR A 52 0.90 15.66 -21.17
N GLU A 53 0.38 14.78 -20.30
CA GLU A 53 -0.29 15.22 -19.09
C GLU A 53 0.72 15.59 -18.00
N ALA A 54 0.44 16.70 -17.32
CA ALA A 54 1.22 17.14 -16.16
C ALA A 54 1.03 16.10 -15.03
N GLY A 55 2.02 15.23 -14.88
CA GLY A 55 2.09 14.25 -13.80
C GLY A 55 3.36 14.46 -13.00
N ILE A 56 3.32 14.20 -11.71
CA ILE A 56 4.52 14.16 -10.87
C ILE A 56 5.16 12.78 -11.11
N ALA A 57 6.30 12.77 -11.82
CA ALA A 57 7.10 11.56 -11.93
C ALA A 57 7.97 11.40 -10.68
N ALA A 58 7.80 10.31 -9.97
CA ALA A 58 8.69 9.89 -8.90
C ALA A 58 9.50 8.69 -9.41
N HIS A 59 10.83 8.77 -9.31
CA HIS A 59 11.73 7.65 -9.56
C HIS A 59 12.21 7.15 -8.22
N GLY A 60 11.81 5.95 -7.83
CA GLY A 60 12.23 5.32 -6.60
C GLY A 60 12.85 3.96 -6.87
N THR A 61 13.69 3.52 -5.96
CA THR A 61 14.09 2.12 -5.85
C THR A 61 13.34 1.53 -4.68
N ALA A 62 12.39 0.63 -4.92
CA ALA A 62 11.80 -0.11 -3.81
C ALA A 62 12.94 -0.79 -3.03
N ALA A 63 13.08 -0.42 -1.75
CA ALA A 63 14.12 -0.94 -0.89
C ALA A 63 13.75 -2.35 -0.43
N SER A 64 13.94 -3.31 -1.31
CA SER A 64 13.95 -4.71 -0.92
C SER A 64 15.39 -5.18 -0.88
N ALA A 65 15.82 -5.74 0.25
CA ALA A 65 17.17 -6.18 0.49
C ALA A 65 17.79 -6.94 -0.72
N GLY A 66 18.71 -6.30 -1.43
CA GLY A 66 19.58 -6.94 -2.42
C GLY A 66 19.21 -6.80 -3.90
N ARG A 67 18.07 -6.23 -4.29
CA ARG A 67 17.73 -5.96 -5.69
C ARG A 67 17.32 -4.50 -5.88
N ARG A 68 17.97 -3.83 -6.81
CA ARG A 68 17.60 -2.48 -7.26
C ARG A 68 16.57 -2.59 -8.37
N ASP A 69 15.35 -2.98 -8.05
CA ASP A 69 14.26 -2.84 -9.01
C ASP A 69 13.90 -1.35 -9.07
N THR A 70 14.20 -0.72 -10.19
CA THR A 70 13.79 0.66 -10.41
C THR A 70 12.27 0.68 -10.57
N THR A 71 11.61 1.36 -9.64
CA THR A 71 10.18 1.63 -9.75
C THR A 71 9.98 3.08 -10.14
N THR A 72 9.29 3.32 -11.24
CA THR A 72 8.85 4.65 -11.65
C THR A 72 7.37 4.78 -11.37
N ILE A 73 6.99 5.78 -10.61
CA ILE A 73 5.58 6.11 -10.35
C ILE A 73 5.29 7.47 -10.98
N ARG A 74 4.27 7.53 -11.81
CA ARG A 74 3.77 8.76 -12.40
C ARG A 74 2.32 8.96 -11.94
N GLU A 75 2.09 9.97 -11.13
CA GLU A 75 0.76 10.34 -10.68
C GLU A 75 0.15 11.36 -11.64
N PHE A 76 -1.11 11.16 -11.98
CA PHE A 76 -1.87 12.07 -12.83
C PHE A 76 -2.72 13.01 -11.99
N THR A 77 -3.11 14.13 -12.57
CA THR A 77 -4.01 15.09 -11.92
C THR A 77 -5.35 14.42 -11.60
N PRO A 78 -5.90 14.62 -10.38
CA PRO A 78 -7.22 14.10 -10.05
C PRO A 78 -8.28 14.58 -11.03
N LYS A 79 -9.11 13.68 -11.51
CA LYS A 79 -10.23 13.95 -12.41
C LYS A 79 -11.51 14.10 -11.61
N ARG A 80 -12.15 15.25 -11.68
CA ARG A 80 -13.50 15.46 -11.17
C ARG A 80 -14.51 14.96 -12.19
N LEU A 81 -15.45 14.15 -11.73
CA LEU A 81 -16.50 13.51 -12.51
C LEU A 81 -17.85 14.16 -12.25
N GLU A 82 -18.76 14.08 -13.21
CA GLU A 82 -20.12 14.61 -13.08
C GLU A 82 -21.00 13.80 -12.12
N ALA A 83 -20.71 12.51 -11.96
CA ALA A 83 -21.40 11.62 -11.03
C ALA A 83 -20.40 10.75 -10.26
N PRO A 84 -20.73 10.31 -9.03
CA PRO A 84 -19.91 9.37 -8.29
C PRO A 84 -19.80 8.01 -8.98
N VAL A 85 -18.60 7.44 -8.99
CA VAL A 85 -18.30 6.10 -9.51
C VAL A 85 -17.68 5.23 -8.44
N ASN A 86 -17.84 3.91 -8.54
CA ASN A 86 -17.19 2.95 -7.65
C ASN A 86 -16.37 1.90 -8.41
N THR A 87 -16.43 1.88 -9.73
CA THR A 87 -15.74 0.89 -10.57
C THR A 87 -15.00 1.60 -11.69
N VAL A 88 -13.75 1.21 -11.93
CA VAL A 88 -12.87 1.82 -12.92
C VAL A 88 -12.18 0.72 -13.72
N ALA A 89 -12.43 0.66 -15.00
CA ALA A 89 -11.72 -0.19 -15.95
C ALA A 89 -10.68 0.63 -16.72
N VAL A 90 -9.64 -0.04 -17.20
CA VAL A 90 -8.58 0.57 -17.99
C VAL A 90 -8.26 -0.29 -19.21
N ASP A 91 -7.90 0.39 -20.30
CA ASP A 91 -7.24 -0.21 -21.45
C ASP A 91 -5.92 0.53 -21.67
N VAL A 92 -4.82 -0.23 -21.84
CA VAL A 92 -3.46 0.33 -21.83
C VAL A 92 -2.76 -0.02 -23.13
N ASP A 93 -2.51 1.01 -23.95
CA ASP A 93 -1.62 0.89 -25.10
C ASP A 93 -0.17 1.06 -24.66
N ALA A 94 0.54 -0.07 -24.52
CA ALA A 94 1.91 -0.09 -24.02
C ALA A 94 2.75 -1.18 -24.68
N THR A 95 4.06 -0.93 -24.74
CA THR A 95 5.09 -1.95 -24.98
C THR A 95 5.82 -2.22 -23.68
N VAL A 96 5.58 -3.39 -23.09
CA VAL A 96 6.15 -3.79 -21.80
C VAL A 96 7.18 -4.90 -22.03
N PRO A 97 8.49 -4.63 -21.77
CA PRO A 97 9.53 -5.66 -21.90
C PRO A 97 9.35 -6.80 -20.90
N GLU A 98 9.80 -7.99 -21.26
CA GLU A 98 9.84 -9.13 -20.34
C GLU A 98 10.59 -8.78 -19.04
N GLY A 99 10.02 -9.17 -17.91
CA GLY A 99 10.54 -8.86 -16.57
C GLY A 99 10.25 -7.43 -16.08
N THR A 100 9.47 -6.66 -16.84
CA THR A 100 8.96 -5.35 -16.41
C THR A 100 7.45 -5.45 -16.15
N GLU A 101 6.99 -4.84 -15.07
CA GLU A 101 5.58 -4.65 -14.73
C GLU A 101 5.17 -3.22 -15.10
N ALA A 102 4.03 -3.07 -15.75
CA ALA A 102 3.38 -1.78 -15.92
C ALA A 102 1.94 -1.91 -15.40
N ALA A 103 1.63 -1.19 -14.33
CA ALA A 103 0.34 -1.23 -13.66
C ALA A 103 -0.27 0.15 -13.60
N LEU A 104 -1.60 0.24 -13.69
CA LEU A 104 -2.33 1.46 -13.40
C LEU A 104 -3.11 1.28 -12.10
N ASP A 105 -2.76 2.09 -11.12
CA ASP A 105 -3.49 2.16 -9.85
C ASP A 105 -4.47 3.34 -9.90
N VAL A 106 -5.65 3.16 -9.31
CA VAL A 106 -6.68 4.19 -9.18
C VAL A 106 -7.12 4.33 -7.74
N ARG A 107 -7.56 5.54 -7.35
CA ARG A 107 -8.15 5.83 -6.05
C ARG A 107 -9.25 6.87 -6.16
N GLY A 108 -10.17 6.88 -5.20
CA GLY A 108 -11.26 7.84 -5.09
C GLY A 108 -11.08 8.78 -3.89
N LEU A 109 -11.46 10.05 -4.03
CA LEU A 109 -11.53 11.00 -2.93
C LEU A 109 -12.82 10.75 -2.14
N ARG A 110 -12.69 10.49 -0.86
CA ARG A 110 -13.78 10.24 0.08
C ARG A 110 -14.49 11.54 0.47
N ALA A 111 -15.70 11.41 1.00
CA ALA A 111 -16.49 12.56 1.47
C ALA A 111 -15.81 13.31 2.64
N ASP A 112 -14.98 12.63 3.46
CA ASP A 112 -14.22 13.24 4.54
C ASP A 112 -12.91 13.92 4.07
N GLY A 113 -12.64 13.92 2.76
CA GLY A 113 -11.45 14.51 2.16
C GLY A 113 -10.20 13.63 2.21
N MET A 114 -10.29 12.42 2.73
CA MET A 114 -9.22 11.42 2.62
C MET A 114 -9.35 10.63 1.32
N TRP A 115 -8.26 10.03 0.88
CA TRP A 115 -8.28 9.13 -0.28
C TRP A 115 -8.59 7.69 0.15
N THR A 116 -9.27 6.94 -0.73
CA THR A 116 -9.28 5.47 -0.64
C THR A 116 -7.87 4.94 -0.92
N GLU A 117 -7.62 3.69 -0.60
CA GLU A 117 -6.38 3.04 -1.03
C GLU A 117 -6.26 3.00 -2.55
N TRP A 118 -5.02 2.97 -3.02
CA TRP A 118 -4.75 2.66 -4.41
C TRP A 118 -5.19 1.22 -4.73
N THR A 119 -5.89 1.05 -5.82
CA THR A 119 -6.35 -0.23 -6.30
C THR A 119 -5.86 -0.41 -7.73
N GLU A 120 -5.17 -1.51 -8.02
CA GLU A 120 -4.70 -1.82 -9.35
C GLU A 120 -5.90 -2.12 -10.27
N ALA A 121 -5.93 -1.45 -11.41
CA ALA A 121 -6.84 -1.73 -12.51
C ALA A 121 -6.06 -2.42 -13.63
N VAL A 122 -6.46 -3.64 -13.96
CA VAL A 122 -5.83 -4.39 -15.06
C VAL A 122 -6.82 -4.56 -16.22
N PRO A 123 -6.35 -4.66 -17.48
CA PRO A 123 -7.22 -4.98 -18.61
C PRO A 123 -8.07 -6.21 -18.32
N GLY A 124 -9.40 -6.10 -18.48
CA GLY A 124 -10.36 -7.17 -18.20
C GLY A 124 -10.71 -7.40 -16.72
N ALA A 125 -10.07 -6.71 -15.76
CA ALA A 125 -10.40 -6.78 -14.34
C ALA A 125 -10.47 -5.38 -13.73
N PRO A 126 -11.67 -4.75 -13.71
CA PRO A 126 -11.85 -3.40 -13.20
C PRO A 126 -11.49 -3.27 -11.72
N ALA A 127 -10.90 -2.14 -11.36
CA ALA A 127 -10.70 -1.78 -9.96
C ALA A 127 -12.05 -1.38 -9.32
N VAL A 128 -12.30 -1.89 -8.12
CA VAL A 128 -13.46 -1.49 -7.32
C VAL A 128 -12.96 -0.58 -6.20
N LEU A 129 -13.44 0.67 -6.18
CA LEU A 129 -13.13 1.63 -5.13
C LEU A 129 -13.86 1.24 -3.83
N ALA A 130 -13.20 1.43 -2.70
CA ALA A 130 -13.78 1.13 -1.40
C ALA A 130 -15.04 1.96 -1.08
N GLU A 131 -15.15 3.15 -1.67
CA GLU A 131 -16.31 4.05 -1.58
C GLU A 131 -16.54 4.70 -2.94
N SER A 132 -17.81 5.01 -3.27
CA SER A 132 -18.12 5.79 -4.48
C SER A 132 -17.52 7.18 -4.37
N SER A 133 -16.95 7.67 -5.46
CA SER A 133 -16.26 8.96 -5.50
C SER A 133 -16.59 9.75 -6.76
N ALA A 134 -16.79 11.07 -6.61
CA ALA A 134 -16.88 12.01 -7.70
C ALA A 134 -15.51 12.59 -8.11
N THR A 135 -14.41 12.16 -7.48
CA THR A 135 -13.04 12.57 -7.83
C THR A 135 -12.15 11.34 -7.83
N VAL A 136 -11.65 10.97 -8.98
CA VAL A 136 -10.76 9.80 -9.16
C VAL A 136 -9.37 10.27 -9.55
N GLN A 137 -8.36 9.64 -9.01
CA GLN A 137 -6.97 9.84 -9.41
C GLN A 137 -6.38 8.53 -9.87
N ALA A 138 -5.60 8.59 -10.94
CA ALA A 138 -4.81 7.47 -11.44
C ALA A 138 -3.32 7.72 -11.24
N ARG A 139 -2.55 6.63 -11.17
CA ARG A 139 -1.08 6.66 -11.29
C ARG A 139 -0.61 5.47 -12.09
N LEU A 140 0.41 5.69 -12.92
CA LEU A 140 1.13 4.64 -13.63
C LEU A 140 2.32 4.19 -12.78
N VAL A 141 2.45 2.89 -12.57
CA VAL A 141 3.58 2.25 -11.89
C VAL A 141 4.31 1.38 -12.89
N VAL A 142 5.59 1.65 -13.11
CA VAL A 142 6.47 0.81 -13.92
C VAL A 142 7.57 0.27 -13.03
N ALA A 143 7.67 -1.04 -12.89
CA ALA A 143 8.66 -1.70 -12.03
C ALA A 143 9.44 -2.74 -12.85
N GLY A 144 10.78 -2.70 -12.79
CA GLY A 144 11.67 -3.61 -13.49
C GLY A 144 12.97 -2.96 -13.92
N GLU A 145 13.84 -3.73 -14.59
CA GLU A 145 15.14 -3.26 -15.05
C GLU A 145 15.07 -2.48 -16.37
N ARG A 146 13.98 -2.64 -17.12
CA ARG A 146 13.77 -2.00 -18.41
C ARG A 146 12.61 -1.02 -18.36
N ALA A 147 12.69 0.06 -19.11
CA ALA A 147 11.58 1.00 -19.21
C ALA A 147 10.44 0.39 -20.05
N ALA A 148 9.20 0.53 -19.57
CA ALA A 148 8.03 0.30 -20.39
C ALA A 148 7.66 1.58 -21.13
N GLU A 149 7.22 1.45 -22.38
CA GLU A 149 6.67 2.54 -23.18
C GLU A 149 5.15 2.49 -23.09
N VAL A 150 4.54 3.39 -22.34
CA VAL A 150 3.08 3.53 -22.25
C VAL A 150 2.68 4.76 -23.06
N ARG A 151 1.95 4.53 -24.13
CA ARG A 151 1.52 5.57 -25.09
C ARG A 151 0.20 6.20 -24.68
N ARG A 152 -0.74 5.38 -24.23
CA ARG A 152 -2.08 5.82 -23.88
C ARG A 152 -2.71 4.89 -22.86
N VAL A 153 -3.53 5.47 -22.00
CA VAL A 153 -4.42 4.75 -21.09
C VAL A 153 -5.83 5.28 -21.29
N ASP A 154 -6.75 4.43 -21.70
CA ASP A 154 -8.16 4.73 -21.76
C ASP A 154 -8.82 4.27 -20.47
N VAL A 155 -9.51 5.17 -19.78
CA VAL A 155 -10.17 4.92 -18.50
C VAL A 155 -11.67 4.98 -18.70
N THR A 156 -12.36 3.95 -18.21
CA THR A 156 -13.81 3.85 -18.20
C THR A 156 -14.27 3.68 -16.76
N ALA A 157 -15.17 4.55 -16.28
CA ALA A 157 -15.65 4.52 -14.90
C ALA A 157 -17.16 4.57 -14.83
N TRP A 158 -17.75 3.81 -13.90
CA TRP A 158 -19.19 3.74 -13.67
C TRP A 158 -19.52 3.40 -12.23
N ASN A 159 -20.80 3.53 -11.88
CA ASN A 159 -21.31 3.04 -10.60
C ASN A 159 -21.94 1.66 -10.79
N ALA A 160 -21.22 0.60 -10.41
CA ALA A 160 -21.72 -0.77 -10.49
C ALA A 160 -22.67 -1.06 -9.32
N PRO A 161 -23.92 -1.52 -9.59
CA PRO A 161 -24.83 -1.94 -8.53
C PRO A 161 -24.24 -3.13 -7.77
N GLY A 162 -24.28 -3.09 -6.44
CA GLY A 162 -23.81 -4.20 -5.59
C GLY A 162 -22.29 -4.30 -5.42
N ALA A 163 -21.50 -3.41 -6.02
CA ALA A 163 -20.10 -3.26 -5.62
C ALA A 163 -20.12 -2.76 -4.17
N ALA A 164 -19.74 -3.64 -3.24
CA ALA A 164 -19.89 -3.39 -1.82
C ALA A 164 -18.98 -2.24 -1.40
N ALA A 165 -19.57 -1.12 -0.98
CA ALA A 165 -18.84 -0.16 -0.17
C ALA A 165 -18.27 -0.90 1.05
N THR A 166 -16.97 -0.77 1.29
CA THR A 166 -16.37 -1.33 2.52
C THR A 166 -17.05 -0.62 3.70
N PRO A 167 -17.65 -1.36 4.66
CA PRO A 167 -18.29 -0.73 5.81
C PRO A 167 -17.32 0.23 6.49
N ARG A 168 -17.73 1.47 6.74
CA ARG A 168 -16.92 2.44 7.47
C ARG A 168 -16.72 1.96 8.90
N ILE A 169 -15.49 1.66 9.25
CA ILE A 169 -15.09 1.34 10.63
C ILE A 169 -14.77 2.68 11.30
N LEU A 170 -15.43 3.02 12.41
CA LEU A 170 -15.16 4.26 13.15
C LEU A 170 -13.72 4.32 13.65
N ALA A 171 -13.22 3.20 14.17
CA ALA A 171 -11.83 3.08 14.61
C ALA A 171 -10.93 2.59 13.48
N ALA A 172 -9.77 3.19 13.33
CA ALA A 172 -8.74 2.72 12.42
C ALA A 172 -8.23 1.34 12.83
N GLN A 173 -7.86 0.53 11.83
CA GLN A 173 -7.38 -0.83 12.07
C GLN A 173 -5.98 -0.81 12.67
N THR A 174 -5.75 -1.70 13.63
CA THR A 174 -4.46 -1.83 14.32
C THR A 174 -4.01 -3.28 14.32
N TYR A 175 -2.74 -3.51 13.96
CA TYR A 175 -2.12 -4.83 14.01
C TYR A 175 -0.76 -4.76 14.67
N ARG A 176 -0.38 -5.86 15.34
CA ARG A 176 0.94 -6.05 15.91
C ARG A 176 1.83 -6.72 14.86
N VAL A 177 2.89 -6.04 14.44
CA VAL A 177 3.82 -6.51 13.41
C VAL A 177 5.27 -6.31 13.86
N PHE A 178 6.19 -7.04 13.24
CA PHE A 178 7.61 -6.86 13.48
C PHE A 178 8.12 -5.71 12.62
N ALA A 179 8.83 -4.77 13.24
CA ALA A 179 9.43 -3.62 12.58
C ALA A 179 10.94 -3.77 12.49
N THR A 180 11.49 -3.42 11.33
CA THR A 180 12.93 -3.29 11.10
C THR A 180 13.29 -1.85 10.79
N ARG A 181 14.59 -1.51 11.01
CA ARG A 181 15.12 -0.21 10.62
C ARG A 181 15.44 -0.23 9.13
N GLU A 182 14.96 0.74 8.39
CA GLU A 182 15.19 0.83 6.95
C GLU A 182 16.64 1.26 6.63
N GLY A 183 17.15 2.29 7.28
CA GLY A 183 18.45 2.88 6.94
C GLY A 183 18.44 3.55 5.56
N LEU A 184 19.32 3.13 4.65
CA LEU A 184 19.36 3.48 3.23
C LEU A 184 19.52 4.98 2.94
N VAL A 185 20.15 5.74 3.84
CA VAL A 185 20.44 7.17 3.63
C VAL A 185 21.15 7.40 2.29
N GLY A 186 20.66 8.38 1.50
CA GLY A 186 21.09 8.65 0.14
C GLY A 186 20.37 7.85 -0.96
N GLY A 187 19.63 6.82 -0.58
CA GLY A 187 18.71 6.11 -1.48
C GLY A 187 17.44 6.91 -1.78
N THR A 188 16.60 6.38 -2.66
CA THR A 188 15.33 7.02 -3.05
C THR A 188 14.19 6.07 -2.75
N THR A 189 13.19 6.54 -2.00
CA THR A 189 11.97 5.79 -1.69
C THR A 189 11.09 5.58 -2.92
N ALA A 190 10.13 4.67 -2.84
CA ALA A 190 9.20 4.38 -3.94
C ALA A 190 8.40 5.61 -4.40
N ASN A 191 8.14 6.59 -3.54
CA ASN A 191 7.48 7.85 -3.92
C ASN A 191 8.45 8.95 -4.40
N GLY A 192 9.75 8.64 -4.57
CA GLY A 192 10.77 9.53 -5.10
C GLY A 192 11.39 10.49 -4.08
N HIS A 193 11.18 10.29 -2.77
CA HIS A 193 11.89 11.06 -1.75
C HIS A 193 13.33 10.54 -1.63
N VAL A 194 14.33 11.44 -1.58
CA VAL A 194 15.72 11.06 -1.29
C VAL A 194 15.90 11.01 0.21
N ILE A 195 16.26 9.84 0.72
CA ILE A 195 16.37 9.56 2.16
C ILE A 195 17.50 10.36 2.77
N LYS A 196 17.19 11.11 3.80
CA LYS A 196 18.13 11.91 4.58
C LYS A 196 18.35 11.30 5.96
N PRO A 197 19.47 11.62 6.62
CA PRO A 197 19.65 11.23 8.01
C PRO A 197 18.49 11.72 8.89
N ARG A 198 17.95 10.83 9.71
CA ARG A 198 16.83 11.13 10.64
C ARG A 198 15.52 11.53 9.99
N ASP A 199 15.27 11.09 8.75
CA ASP A 199 13.95 11.21 8.15
C ASP A 199 12.89 10.40 8.93
N HIS A 200 11.65 10.90 8.89
CA HIS A 200 10.50 10.36 9.60
C HIS A 200 9.45 9.87 8.60
N PHE A 201 9.52 8.60 8.22
CA PHE A 201 8.57 7.90 7.35
C PHE A 201 8.62 6.39 7.62
N VAL A 202 7.76 5.64 6.97
CA VAL A 202 7.78 4.18 7.00
C VAL A 202 7.65 3.59 5.60
N ALA A 203 8.09 2.33 5.44
CA ALA A 203 7.77 1.47 4.31
C ALA A 203 6.76 0.41 4.71
N LEU A 204 5.77 0.16 3.85
CA LEU A 204 4.82 -0.96 3.97
C LEU A 204 4.93 -1.88 2.76
N PRO A 205 4.74 -3.19 2.91
CA PRO A 205 4.95 -4.17 1.83
C PRO A 205 3.84 -4.16 0.76
N SER A 206 3.20 -3.02 0.53
CA SER A 206 2.20 -2.84 -0.50
C SER A 206 2.11 -1.39 -1.00
N ARG A 207 2.00 -1.25 -2.32
CA ARG A 207 1.78 0.05 -2.96
C ARG A 207 0.41 0.68 -2.65
N ARG A 208 -0.55 -0.09 -2.12
CA ARG A 208 -1.92 0.39 -1.83
C ARG A 208 -1.94 1.53 -0.82
N GLY A 209 -1.02 1.53 0.13
CA GLY A 209 -0.86 2.58 1.14
C GLY A 209 0.28 3.55 0.86
N LEU A 210 0.85 3.61 -0.34
CA LEU A 210 1.95 4.51 -0.64
C LEU A 210 1.45 5.94 -0.85
N ALA A 211 1.92 6.86 -0.01
CA ALA A 211 1.61 8.27 -0.09
C ALA A 211 2.37 8.97 -1.21
N ASN A 212 1.74 9.98 -1.79
CA ASN A 212 2.38 10.87 -2.75
C ASN A 212 3.58 11.59 -2.11
N ARG A 213 4.55 11.95 -2.93
CA ARG A 213 5.70 12.73 -2.47
C ARG A 213 5.25 14.02 -1.78
N ASN A 214 5.86 14.32 -0.63
CA ASN A 214 5.52 15.49 0.21
C ASN A 214 4.06 15.49 0.71
N SER A 215 3.45 14.33 0.83
CA SER A 215 2.11 14.18 1.41
C SER A 215 2.09 13.08 2.49
N GLY A 216 1.02 13.09 3.29
CA GLY A 216 0.74 12.08 4.28
C GLY A 216 -0.60 11.39 4.03
N ASN A 217 -1.06 11.33 2.76
CA ASN A 217 -2.35 10.74 2.39
C ASN A 217 -2.57 9.35 3.01
N TYR A 218 -1.47 8.62 3.21
CA TYR A 218 -1.45 7.39 3.97
C TYR A 218 -0.42 7.55 5.08
N THR A 219 -0.94 7.66 6.30
CA THR A 219 -0.15 7.77 7.53
C THR A 219 -0.47 6.59 8.42
N VAL A 220 0.54 6.02 9.03
CA VAL A 220 0.38 5.05 10.11
C VAL A 220 0.75 5.70 11.44
N GLN A 221 0.04 5.32 12.51
CA GLN A 221 0.54 5.49 13.86
C GLN A 221 1.31 4.22 14.24
N VAL A 222 2.59 4.33 14.50
CA VAL A 222 3.42 3.23 15.01
C VAL A 222 3.67 3.45 16.48
N CYS A 223 3.34 2.48 17.31
CA CYS A 223 3.56 2.54 18.76
C CYS A 223 4.47 1.41 19.22
N THR A 224 5.26 1.63 20.25
CA THR A 224 5.94 0.56 20.99
C THR A 224 4.93 -0.50 21.44
N SER A 225 5.36 -1.72 21.72
CA SER A 225 4.47 -2.82 22.12
C SER A 225 3.60 -2.51 23.36
N THR A 226 4.04 -1.57 24.20
CA THR A 226 3.31 -1.08 25.37
C THR A 226 2.43 0.14 25.11
N ASN A 227 2.42 0.68 23.88
CA ASN A 227 1.77 1.93 23.49
C ASN A 227 2.22 3.18 24.30
N SER A 228 3.32 3.08 25.03
CA SER A 228 3.85 4.18 25.84
C SER A 228 4.40 5.32 24.99
N ARG A 229 4.90 5.00 23.80
CA ARG A 229 5.44 5.96 22.86
C ARG A 229 4.99 5.63 21.43
N CYS A 230 4.55 6.64 20.69
CA CYS A 230 4.03 6.47 19.32
C CYS A 230 4.59 7.54 18.37
N GLU A 231 4.67 7.19 17.10
CA GLU A 231 4.89 8.16 16.04
C GLU A 231 3.84 8.02 14.94
N TRP A 232 3.36 9.16 14.44
CA TRP A 232 2.59 9.24 13.19
C TRP A 232 3.54 9.54 12.04
N ALA A 233 3.70 8.60 11.14
CA ALA A 233 4.63 8.70 10.02
C ALA A 233 3.94 8.39 8.68
N PRO A 234 4.20 9.16 7.62
CA PRO A 234 3.67 8.87 6.29
C PRO A 234 4.33 7.63 5.71
N VAL A 235 3.60 6.90 4.87
CA VAL A 235 4.13 5.77 4.11
C VAL A 235 4.77 6.29 2.83
N TRP A 236 6.07 6.34 2.75
CA TRP A 236 6.81 6.89 1.60
C TRP A 236 7.59 5.84 0.82
N ASP A 237 7.73 4.63 1.36
CA ASP A 237 8.40 3.56 0.65
C ASP A 237 7.58 2.26 0.62
N VAL A 238 8.01 1.30 -0.21
CA VAL A 238 7.39 0.01 -0.41
C VAL A 238 8.37 -1.10 -0.04
N GLY A 239 8.03 -1.86 0.95
CA GLY A 239 8.80 -2.91 1.60
C GLY A 239 8.30 -3.10 3.02
N PRO A 240 8.87 -4.01 3.80
CA PRO A 240 9.91 -4.97 3.47
C PRO A 240 9.43 -6.17 2.64
N TRP A 241 10.32 -6.86 2.00
CA TRP A 241 10.17 -8.12 1.28
C TRP A 241 9.26 -8.07 0.05
N ASN A 242 7.99 -7.62 0.23
CA ASN A 242 6.93 -7.68 -0.77
C ASN A 242 6.51 -6.27 -1.24
N THR A 243 5.76 -6.20 -2.34
CA THR A 243 5.18 -4.96 -2.86
C THR A 243 3.68 -5.02 -3.06
N LYS A 244 3.07 -6.21 -2.85
CA LYS A 244 1.63 -6.50 -3.01
C LYS A 244 1.03 -7.20 -1.78
N ASP A 245 1.64 -7.02 -0.60
CA ASP A 245 1.21 -7.62 0.67
C ASP A 245 0.49 -6.58 1.54
N ASP A 246 -0.74 -6.28 1.18
CA ASP A 246 -1.62 -5.39 1.93
C ASP A 246 -2.33 -6.13 3.08
N TYR A 247 -1.54 -6.74 3.97
CA TYR A 247 -1.99 -7.64 5.04
C TYR A 247 -3.02 -7.05 6.00
N TRP A 248 -3.18 -5.73 6.04
CA TRP A 248 -4.22 -5.05 6.82
C TRP A 248 -5.61 -5.12 6.18
N ASN A 249 -5.72 -5.51 4.91
CA ASN A 249 -6.98 -5.62 4.19
C ASN A 249 -7.62 -7.01 4.32
N ALA A 250 -8.95 -7.05 4.32
CA ALA A 250 -9.70 -8.31 4.29
C ALA A 250 -9.59 -8.97 2.91
N ASN A 251 -9.63 -8.16 1.84
CA ASN A 251 -9.48 -8.60 0.46
C ASN A 251 -8.08 -8.23 -0.02
N ARG A 252 -7.08 -8.99 0.43
CA ARG A 252 -5.68 -8.78 0.07
C ARG A 252 -5.46 -8.92 -1.43
N GLU A 253 -4.53 -8.16 -1.97
CA GLU A 253 -4.09 -8.25 -3.37
C GLU A 253 -3.42 -9.61 -3.64
N MET A 254 -2.45 -9.99 -2.82
CA MET A 254 -1.81 -11.32 -2.81
C MET A 254 -2.00 -12.00 -1.45
N TRP A 255 -1.71 -13.31 -1.37
CA TRP A 255 -1.70 -14.08 -0.10
C TRP A 255 -3.06 -14.08 0.60
N LYS A 256 -4.15 -14.27 -0.19
CA LYS A 256 -5.55 -14.16 0.26
C LYS A 256 -5.95 -15.21 1.30
N ASP A 257 -5.17 -16.27 1.40
CA ASP A 257 -5.33 -17.37 2.35
C ASP A 257 -4.70 -17.09 3.72
N LEU A 258 -3.86 -16.04 3.84
CA LEU A 258 -3.29 -15.64 5.12
C LEU A 258 -4.30 -14.83 5.95
N PRO A 259 -4.29 -15.00 7.29
CA PRO A 259 -5.15 -14.21 8.16
C PRO A 259 -4.84 -12.72 8.04
N ARG A 260 -5.89 -11.91 8.12
CA ARG A 260 -5.77 -10.45 8.18
C ARG A 260 -4.87 -10.03 9.34
N GLY A 261 -3.99 -9.06 9.10
CA GLY A 261 -3.03 -8.57 10.07
C GLY A 261 -1.72 -9.35 10.15
N LYS A 262 -1.59 -10.48 9.42
CA LYS A 262 -0.36 -11.27 9.39
C LYS A 262 0.40 -10.99 8.09
N PRO A 263 1.58 -10.31 8.12
CA PRO A 263 2.43 -10.12 6.95
C PRO A 263 2.85 -11.46 6.34
N GLN A 264 2.96 -11.51 5.01
CA GLN A 264 3.46 -12.70 4.32
C GLN A 264 4.89 -13.05 4.77
N ALA A 265 5.75 -12.05 4.94
CA ALA A 265 7.11 -12.27 5.43
C ALA A 265 7.12 -12.90 6.83
N GLN A 266 6.20 -12.52 7.71
CA GLN A 266 6.05 -13.17 9.01
C GLN A 266 5.66 -14.64 8.85
N ALA A 267 4.69 -14.96 7.99
CA ALA A 267 4.27 -16.34 7.73
C ALA A 267 5.39 -17.16 7.08
N ALA A 268 6.13 -16.57 6.13
CA ALA A 268 7.27 -17.22 5.48
C ALA A 268 8.38 -17.55 6.48
N TYR A 269 8.75 -16.59 7.33
CA TYR A 269 9.83 -16.73 8.29
C TYR A 269 9.50 -17.69 9.44
N GLN A 270 8.28 -17.57 10.01
CA GLN A 270 7.88 -18.33 11.20
C GLN A 270 7.30 -19.71 10.88
N ASP A 271 6.53 -19.83 9.81
CA ASP A 271 5.75 -21.03 9.50
C ASP A 271 6.18 -21.73 8.20
N GLY A 272 7.22 -21.23 7.51
CA GLY A 272 7.67 -21.78 6.23
C GLY A 272 6.68 -21.55 5.07
N TYR A 273 5.71 -20.65 5.24
CA TYR A 273 4.74 -20.30 4.20
C TYR A 273 5.44 -19.90 2.90
N ASN A 274 4.89 -20.28 1.74
CA ASN A 274 5.49 -20.08 0.42
C ASN A 274 6.95 -20.62 0.32
N GLY A 275 7.25 -21.72 1.03
CA GLY A 275 8.60 -22.28 1.09
C GLY A 275 9.63 -21.37 1.78
N GLY A 276 9.21 -20.47 2.67
CA GLY A 276 10.05 -19.50 3.34
C GLY A 276 10.51 -18.34 2.44
N LYS A 277 9.78 -18.08 1.34
CA LYS A 277 10.16 -17.11 0.32
C LYS A 277 9.14 -15.97 0.20
N ASP A 278 9.61 -14.80 -0.23
CA ASP A 278 8.78 -13.65 -0.60
C ASP A 278 8.17 -13.79 -2.02
N GLN A 279 7.49 -12.74 -2.50
CA GLN A 279 6.88 -12.72 -3.84
C GLN A 279 7.89 -12.83 -4.98
N PHE A 280 9.16 -12.52 -4.75
CA PHE A 280 10.24 -12.56 -5.73
C PHE A 280 11.07 -13.85 -5.66
N GLY A 281 10.68 -14.80 -4.82
CA GLY A 281 11.37 -16.07 -4.64
C GLY A 281 12.62 -15.99 -3.74
N ARG A 282 12.86 -14.86 -3.05
CA ARG A 282 13.99 -14.67 -2.13
C ARG A 282 13.64 -15.28 -0.76
N ARG A 283 14.63 -15.88 -0.10
CA ARG A 283 14.47 -16.37 1.27
C ARG A 283 14.23 -15.21 2.23
N VAL A 284 13.14 -15.27 2.96
CA VAL A 284 12.79 -14.27 3.98
C VAL A 284 13.67 -14.48 5.21
N ALA A 285 14.44 -13.44 5.59
CA ALA A 285 15.42 -13.52 6.67
C ALA A 285 14.92 -12.99 8.04
N ASN A 286 13.79 -12.31 8.07
CA ASN A 286 13.14 -11.81 9.28
C ASN A 286 11.62 -11.63 9.06
N PRO A 287 10.80 -11.57 10.12
CA PRO A 287 9.35 -11.51 10.02
C PRO A 287 8.79 -10.08 9.78
N ALA A 288 9.58 -9.17 9.20
CA ALA A 288 9.21 -7.76 9.10
C ALA A 288 7.95 -7.52 8.25
N GLY A 289 7.03 -6.76 8.82
CA GLY A 289 5.83 -6.26 8.14
C GLY A 289 5.82 -4.74 7.95
N ILE A 290 6.84 -4.05 8.46
CA ILE A 290 7.04 -2.61 8.32
C ILE A 290 8.52 -2.28 8.49
N ASP A 291 9.04 -1.35 7.67
CA ASP A 291 10.34 -0.73 7.88
C ASP A 291 10.17 0.71 8.37
N LEU A 292 11.04 1.13 9.29
CA LEU A 292 11.03 2.45 9.90
C LEU A 292 12.28 3.22 9.47
N ALA A 293 12.09 4.41 8.92
CA ALA A 293 13.18 5.33 8.67
C ALA A 293 13.93 5.68 9.98
N ASP A 294 15.18 6.10 9.86
CA ASP A 294 16.08 6.33 11.00
C ASP A 294 15.50 7.26 12.07
N GLY A 295 14.83 8.34 11.68
CA GLY A 295 14.17 9.26 12.60
C GLY A 295 12.99 8.61 13.31
N THR A 296 12.13 7.90 12.57
CA THR A 296 11.00 7.17 13.16
C THR A 296 11.48 6.11 14.14
N PHE A 297 12.54 5.37 13.79
CA PHE A 297 13.11 4.32 14.63
C PHE A 297 13.73 4.87 15.91
N TRP A 298 14.69 5.81 15.76
CA TRP A 298 15.49 6.29 16.90
C TRP A 298 14.88 7.46 17.65
N ASP A 299 14.26 8.43 16.96
CA ASP A 299 13.73 9.63 17.61
C ASP A 299 12.26 9.48 17.95
N GLY A 300 11.48 8.89 17.08
CA GLY A 300 10.06 8.64 17.25
C GLY A 300 9.77 7.61 18.32
N LEU A 301 10.20 6.40 18.12
CA LEU A 301 9.89 5.27 19.00
C LEU A 301 10.96 4.99 20.06
N LYS A 302 12.18 5.57 19.92
CA LYS A 302 13.31 5.32 20.81
C LYS A 302 13.72 3.84 20.84
N LEU A 303 13.63 3.16 19.69
CA LEU A 303 14.07 1.77 19.56
C LEU A 303 15.60 1.70 19.50
N SER A 304 16.17 0.67 20.10
CA SER A 304 17.60 0.32 20.01
C SER A 304 17.84 -0.87 19.10
N ASP A 305 16.82 -1.69 18.83
CA ASP A 305 16.86 -2.84 17.96
C ASP A 305 15.48 -3.06 17.32
N ASN A 306 15.44 -3.89 16.28
CA ASN A 306 14.21 -4.32 15.63
C ASN A 306 13.23 -4.91 16.65
N ALA A 307 11.96 -4.58 16.55
CA ALA A 307 11.00 -4.89 17.62
C ALA A 307 9.59 -5.13 17.09
N TRP A 308 8.76 -5.80 17.90
CA TRP A 308 7.33 -5.83 17.69
C TRP A 308 6.71 -4.49 18.07
N VAL A 309 5.92 -3.95 17.14
CA VAL A 309 5.21 -2.66 17.30
C VAL A 309 3.73 -2.85 17.00
N ASN A 310 2.91 -1.91 17.49
CA ASN A 310 1.51 -1.81 17.11
C ASN A 310 1.38 -0.75 16.01
N VAL A 311 0.80 -1.11 14.86
CA VAL A 311 0.64 -0.21 13.71
C VAL A 311 -0.84 0.02 13.47
N THR A 312 -1.27 1.27 13.54
CA THR A 312 -2.63 1.73 13.22
C THR A 312 -2.62 2.42 11.87
N TYR A 313 -3.48 1.97 10.97
CA TYR A 313 -3.62 2.47 9.58
C TYR A 313 -4.64 3.59 9.58
N GLU A 314 -4.22 4.85 9.71
CA GLU A 314 -5.09 6.01 9.95
C GLU A 314 -6.16 6.20 8.88
N TRP A 315 -5.88 5.89 7.62
CA TRP A 315 -6.83 6.01 6.50
C TRP A 315 -7.97 4.99 6.51
N THR A 316 -7.85 3.93 7.30
CA THR A 316 -8.90 2.90 7.41
C THR A 316 -10.03 3.32 8.34
N GLY A 317 -9.77 4.31 9.19
CA GLY A 317 -10.78 4.87 10.10
C GLY A 317 -11.58 6.03 9.47
N SER A 318 -12.45 6.63 10.26
CA SER A 318 -13.27 7.78 9.90
C SER A 318 -13.23 8.86 10.98
N GLY A 319 -13.82 10.04 10.72
CA GLY A 319 -13.87 11.17 11.63
C GLY A 319 -12.96 12.33 11.22
N PRO A 320 -12.90 13.41 11.99
CA PRO A 320 -12.05 14.57 11.69
C PRO A 320 -10.59 14.21 11.62
N TRP A 321 -9.85 14.87 10.76
CA TRP A 321 -8.42 14.69 10.60
C TRP A 321 -7.71 16.03 10.32
N GLY A 322 -6.40 16.05 10.53
CA GLY A 322 -5.56 17.19 10.23
C GLY A 322 -4.20 16.75 9.71
N THR A 323 -3.52 17.64 9.01
CA THR A 323 -2.18 17.42 8.48
C THR A 323 -1.16 18.18 9.33
N ILE A 324 -0.09 17.49 9.74
CA ILE A 324 1.04 18.11 10.43
C ILE A 324 1.78 19.03 9.46
N ALA A 325 1.80 20.31 9.78
CA ALA A 325 2.30 21.39 8.93
C ALA A 325 3.51 22.12 9.55
N THR A 326 4.40 21.41 10.22
CA THR A 326 5.68 21.94 10.68
C THR A 326 6.57 22.36 9.50
N ALA A 327 7.52 23.25 9.73
CA ALA A 327 8.44 23.72 8.67
C ALA A 327 9.43 22.62 8.26
N THR A 328 10.06 21.97 9.22
CA THR A 328 11.08 20.92 9.02
C THR A 328 10.88 19.71 9.94
N ASP A 329 10.97 19.93 11.24
CA ASP A 329 11.04 18.86 12.22
C ASP A 329 9.66 18.24 12.53
N PRO A 330 9.61 17.02 13.02
CA PRO A 330 8.36 16.44 13.47
C PRO A 330 7.76 17.20 14.66
N LEU A 331 6.44 17.21 14.76
CA LEU A 331 5.71 17.82 15.86
C LEU A 331 5.78 16.94 17.11
N ASN A 332 6.05 17.55 18.26
CA ASN A 332 5.95 16.86 19.55
C ASN A 332 4.52 16.43 19.86
N VAL A 333 4.35 15.16 20.15
CA VAL A 333 3.10 14.58 20.68
C VAL A 333 3.23 14.46 22.20
N ARG A 334 2.24 14.98 22.92
CA ARG A 334 2.30 15.13 24.37
C ARG A 334 1.20 14.36 25.10
N SER A 335 1.43 14.08 26.38
CA SER A 335 0.46 13.41 27.25
C SER A 335 -0.69 14.31 27.70
N GLY A 336 -0.63 15.61 27.43
CA GLY A 336 -1.65 16.58 27.81
C GLY A 336 -1.51 17.87 26.98
N PRO A 337 -2.50 18.78 27.05
CA PRO A 337 -2.57 20.00 26.23
C PRO A 337 -1.68 21.11 26.78
N ARG A 338 -0.42 20.81 27.09
CA ARG A 338 0.57 21.77 27.66
C ARG A 338 1.94 21.54 27.05
N ALA A 339 2.67 22.62 26.85
CA ALA A 339 4.06 22.57 26.36
C ALA A 339 5.00 21.84 27.34
N SER A 340 4.71 21.89 28.64
CA SER A 340 5.44 21.19 29.70
C SER A 340 5.01 19.73 29.90
N ALA A 341 3.91 19.27 29.29
CA ALA A 341 3.49 17.88 29.40
C ALA A 341 4.53 16.93 28.77
N ALA A 342 4.62 15.71 29.30
CA ALA A 342 5.58 14.72 28.80
C ALA A 342 5.44 14.48 27.29
N GLN A 343 6.58 14.46 26.59
CA GLN A 343 6.63 14.07 25.18
C GLN A 343 6.48 12.54 25.10
N VAL A 344 5.37 12.09 24.56
CA VAL A 344 5.02 10.67 24.43
C VAL A 344 5.09 10.18 22.99
N GLY A 345 5.63 11.00 22.10
CA GLY A 345 5.82 10.62 20.70
C GLY A 345 6.14 11.80 19.79
N LEU A 346 6.10 11.54 18.50
CA LEU A 346 6.28 12.50 17.44
C LEU A 346 5.18 12.33 16.38
N ALA A 347 4.93 13.39 15.61
CA ALA A 347 4.15 13.31 14.39
C ALA A 347 4.96 13.95 13.26
N ALA A 348 5.32 13.15 12.28
CA ALA A 348 6.16 13.58 11.17
C ALA A 348 5.49 14.71 10.37
N ARG A 349 6.30 15.57 9.76
CA ARG A 349 5.81 16.56 8.82
C ARG A 349 4.99 15.86 7.72
N HIS A 350 3.89 16.44 7.31
CA HIS A 350 2.89 15.92 6.37
C HIS A 350 2.02 14.78 6.92
N ALA A 351 2.36 14.12 8.03
CA ALA A 351 1.52 13.07 8.58
C ALA A 351 0.07 13.53 8.76
N GLN A 352 -0.88 12.69 8.38
CA GLN A 352 -2.30 12.89 8.65
C GLN A 352 -2.63 12.22 9.99
N VAL A 353 -3.25 12.96 10.89
CA VAL A 353 -3.62 12.49 12.23
C VAL A 353 -5.14 12.56 12.40
N ARG A 354 -5.71 11.54 13.00
CA ARG A 354 -7.13 11.53 13.39
C ARG A 354 -7.32 12.35 14.65
N ILE A 355 -8.32 13.23 14.64
CA ILE A 355 -8.62 14.16 15.73
C ILE A 355 -9.95 13.76 16.38
N GLU A 356 -9.94 13.50 17.68
CA GLU A 356 -11.19 13.25 18.41
C GLU A 356 -11.93 14.55 18.70
N CYS A 357 -11.23 15.53 19.26
CA CYS A 357 -11.79 16.80 19.70
C CYS A 357 -10.68 17.83 19.96
N GLN A 358 -11.06 19.06 20.25
CA GLN A 358 -10.14 20.12 20.66
C GLN A 358 -10.36 20.53 22.12
N VAL A 359 -9.30 20.98 22.76
CA VAL A 359 -9.31 21.43 24.16
C VAL A 359 -8.41 22.65 24.34
N THR A 360 -8.74 23.51 25.30
CA THR A 360 -7.89 24.66 25.69
C THR A 360 -6.69 24.20 26.51
N GLY A 361 -5.53 24.76 26.22
CA GLY A 361 -4.25 24.50 26.90
C GLY A 361 -3.32 25.71 26.85
N ASP A 362 -2.01 25.44 26.85
CA ASP A 362 -1.00 26.49 26.71
C ASP A 362 -1.07 27.18 25.34
N SER A 363 -0.79 28.48 25.30
CA SER A 363 -0.66 29.22 24.06
C SER A 363 0.65 28.82 23.35
N VAL A 364 0.53 28.46 22.07
CA VAL A 364 1.64 28.04 21.21
C VAL A 364 1.60 28.83 19.90
N SER A 365 2.75 29.34 19.48
CA SER A 365 2.93 29.93 18.15
C SER A 365 3.56 28.95 17.20
N GLY A 366 3.01 28.82 16.00
CA GLY A 366 3.48 27.87 14.98
C GLY A 366 3.13 28.29 13.56
N THR A 367 3.31 27.38 12.61
CA THR A 367 3.11 27.64 11.16
C THR A 367 1.65 27.96 10.81
N GLN A 368 0.68 27.62 11.68
CA GLN A 368 -0.74 27.91 11.51
C GLN A 368 -1.21 29.06 12.42
N GLY A 369 -0.27 29.93 12.84
CA GLY A 369 -0.54 31.05 13.73
C GLY A 369 -0.39 30.71 15.22
N THR A 370 -0.82 31.65 16.10
CA THR A 370 -0.82 31.48 17.56
C THR A 370 -2.16 30.97 18.02
N SER A 371 -2.17 29.94 18.89
CA SER A 371 -3.38 29.36 19.43
C SER A 371 -3.15 28.72 20.79
N ASN A 372 -4.14 28.79 21.66
CA ASN A 372 -4.21 28.05 22.92
C ASN A 372 -5.03 26.76 22.80
N LEU A 373 -5.44 26.37 21.60
CA LEU A 373 -6.15 25.12 21.36
C LEU A 373 -5.17 24.01 21.06
N TRP A 374 -5.50 22.83 21.53
CA TRP A 374 -4.80 21.58 21.31
C TRP A 374 -5.77 20.53 20.75
N TYR A 375 -5.31 19.71 19.87
CA TYR A 375 -6.07 18.59 19.35
C TYR A 375 -5.75 17.32 20.11
N ARG A 376 -6.78 16.68 20.64
CA ARG A 376 -6.71 15.32 21.16
C ARG A 376 -6.79 14.37 19.98
N LEU A 377 -5.77 13.54 19.81
CA LEU A 377 -5.71 12.53 18.76
C LEU A 377 -6.52 11.30 19.16
N ALA A 378 -6.88 10.49 18.19
CA ALA A 378 -7.64 9.25 18.37
C ALA A 378 -6.91 8.18 19.23
N SER A 379 -5.76 8.50 19.78
CA SER A 379 -5.00 7.71 20.74
C SER A 379 -4.97 8.31 22.17
N GLY A 380 -5.76 9.38 22.42
CA GLY A 380 -5.78 10.10 23.68
C GLY A 380 -4.54 10.96 23.96
N LYS A 381 -3.70 11.22 22.94
CA LYS A 381 -2.51 12.07 23.00
C LYS A 381 -2.81 13.43 22.37
N TYR A 382 -1.94 14.42 22.58
CA TYR A 382 -2.22 15.80 22.21
C TYR A 382 -1.14 16.40 21.30
N VAL A 383 -1.59 17.24 20.34
CA VAL A 383 -0.74 18.09 19.50
C VAL A 383 -1.25 19.54 19.54
N ALA A 384 -0.33 20.50 19.47
CA ALA A 384 -0.72 21.91 19.43
C ALA A 384 -1.35 22.27 18.07
N ARG A 385 -2.55 22.87 18.09
CA ARG A 385 -3.26 23.32 16.88
C ARG A 385 -2.41 24.24 16.00
N ALA A 386 -1.54 25.02 16.61
CA ALA A 386 -0.66 25.95 15.92
C ALA A 386 0.23 25.32 14.81
N TYR A 387 0.29 23.99 14.74
CA TYR A 387 1.08 23.24 13.74
C TYR A 387 0.24 22.26 12.92
N VAL A 388 -1.09 22.29 13.05
CA VAL A 388 -1.96 21.31 12.37
C VAL A 388 -2.94 22.04 11.47
N LYS A 389 -2.88 21.73 10.17
CA LYS A 389 -3.84 22.20 9.19
C LYS A 389 -5.05 21.28 9.17
N VAL A 390 -6.25 21.80 9.42
CA VAL A 390 -7.52 21.06 9.36
C VAL A 390 -8.43 21.67 8.30
N GLY A 391 -9.22 20.84 7.64
CA GLY A 391 -10.25 21.31 6.71
C GLY A 391 -11.52 21.73 7.44
N VAL A 392 -11.91 20.96 8.47
CA VAL A 392 -13.08 21.22 9.31
C VAL A 392 -12.63 21.20 10.77
N ALA A 393 -12.98 22.24 11.53
CA ALA A 393 -12.65 22.30 12.95
C ALA A 393 -13.35 21.16 13.71
N PRO A 394 -12.63 20.39 14.52
CA PRO A 394 -13.25 19.37 15.38
C PRO A 394 -14.04 20.04 16.50
N GLY A 395 -15.02 19.32 17.04
CA GLY A 395 -15.77 19.76 18.24
C GLY A 395 -14.88 19.84 19.48
N ASN A 396 -15.40 20.48 20.52
CA ASN A 396 -14.72 20.54 21.83
C ASN A 396 -14.82 19.19 22.56
N CYS A 397 -13.79 18.84 23.31
CA CYS A 397 -13.84 17.71 24.24
C CYS A 397 -14.74 18.08 25.43
#